data_373ec9757df3b85986fac0b9061c3442
#
_entry.id   373ec9757df3b85986fac0b9061c3442
#
_cell.length_a   1.000
_cell.length_b   1.000
_cell.length_c   1.000
_cell.angle_alpha   90.00
_cell.angle_beta   90.00
_cell.angle_gamma   90.00
#
_symmetry.space_group_name_H-M   'P 1'
#
loop_
_entity.id
_entity.type
_entity.pdbx_description
1 polymer ?
#
loop_
_entity_poly.entity_id
_entity_poly.type
_entity_poly.pdbx_seq_one_letter_code
_entity_poly.pdbx_strand_id
1 'polypeptide(L)'
;RKRGAITQLVRLIRGQEGEFLALEGDIDRLRRTKYLLALDSDTDMRMDTVSQLVGAALHPCNRPVIDPITQRVVAGYGILTPRMGVTLDSADRTPFSRVMAGQGGITAYDVVAGDLYMDGFEESIFAGKGLIDVEAFALVTEEVFPPEQVLSHDILEGSLLRTGLVSDVEMTDGVPSGMGGWLDRLHRWIRGDWQNITFLWHPALCFTRLDKWKLLDNLRRSLTPALILLCLLLSPLFERGGVLALAAILSAVSGQLLAAFLSLVHGGWLTLTGKYYSRVMPRAMGALAQAGVTFVMLPAPAW
;
A
#
# COMPACT_ATOMS: atom_id res chain seq x y z
N ARG A 1 -10.73 -16.23 -0.18
CA ARG A 1 -9.88 -15.05 0.04
C ARG A 1 -10.60 -13.79 -0.40
N LYS A 2 -10.12 -12.59 0.01
CA LYS A 2 -10.78 -11.28 -0.22
C LYS A 2 -11.15 -11.06 -1.68
N ARG A 3 -10.23 -11.25 -2.62
CA ARG A 3 -10.51 -11.12 -4.05
C ARG A 3 -11.64 -12.05 -4.50
N GLY A 4 -11.56 -13.34 -4.18
CA GLY A 4 -12.61 -14.29 -4.55
C GLY A 4 -13.99 -13.85 -4.05
N ALA A 5 -14.07 -13.34 -2.80
CA ALA A 5 -15.30 -12.79 -2.27
C ALA A 5 -15.80 -11.56 -3.05
N ILE A 6 -14.91 -10.63 -3.42
CA ILE A 6 -15.26 -9.46 -4.24
C ILE A 6 -15.76 -9.91 -5.62
N THR A 7 -15.03 -10.83 -6.28
CA THR A 7 -15.42 -11.34 -7.61
C THR A 7 -16.79 -12.04 -7.58
N GLN A 8 -17.03 -12.91 -6.59
CA GLN A 8 -18.33 -13.57 -6.43
C GLN A 8 -19.45 -12.58 -6.15
N LEU A 9 -19.19 -11.58 -5.31
CA LEU A 9 -20.17 -10.53 -5.03
C LEU A 9 -20.47 -9.67 -6.28
N VAL A 10 -19.47 -9.32 -7.06
CA VAL A 10 -19.65 -8.59 -8.33
C VAL A 10 -20.47 -9.40 -9.32
N ARG A 11 -20.23 -10.71 -9.45
CA ARG A 11 -21.03 -11.62 -10.28
C ARG A 11 -22.49 -11.63 -9.83
N LEU A 12 -22.75 -11.74 -8.54
CA LEU A 12 -24.10 -11.70 -7.98
C LEU A 12 -24.81 -10.37 -8.27
N ILE A 13 -24.10 -9.25 -8.09
CA ILE A 13 -24.63 -7.91 -8.41
C ILE A 13 -25.03 -7.82 -9.89
N ARG A 14 -24.26 -8.41 -10.79
CA ARG A 14 -24.52 -8.44 -12.23
C ARG A 14 -25.58 -9.49 -12.65
N GLY A 15 -26.16 -10.21 -11.69
CA GLY A 15 -27.19 -11.21 -11.94
C GLY A 15 -26.65 -12.55 -12.46
N GLN A 16 -25.36 -12.80 -12.33
CA GLN A 16 -24.74 -14.08 -12.61
C GLN A 16 -24.81 -14.99 -11.37
N GLU A 17 -24.70 -16.30 -11.58
CA GLU A 17 -24.64 -17.26 -10.47
C GLU A 17 -23.31 -17.10 -9.71
N GLY A 18 -23.38 -17.03 -8.39
CA GLY A 18 -22.24 -17.01 -7.48
C GLY A 18 -22.27 -18.21 -6.53
N GLU A 19 -21.10 -18.65 -6.09
CA GLU A 19 -20.94 -19.74 -5.13
C GLU A 19 -21.11 -19.25 -3.69
N PHE A 20 -22.36 -18.93 -3.30
CA PHE A 20 -22.69 -18.56 -1.93
C PHE A 20 -23.38 -19.70 -1.20
N LEU A 21 -22.96 -19.97 0.04
CA LEU A 21 -23.58 -20.98 0.90
C LEU A 21 -25.00 -20.60 1.34
N ALA A 22 -25.21 -19.30 1.55
CA ALA A 22 -26.51 -18.73 1.91
C ALA A 22 -26.59 -17.28 1.43
N LEU A 23 -27.75 -16.86 0.97
CA LEU A 23 -28.06 -15.48 0.58
C LEU A 23 -29.30 -15.06 1.36
N GLU A 24 -29.16 -14.02 2.19
CA GLU A 24 -30.27 -13.40 2.92
C GLU A 24 -30.32 -11.92 2.58
N GLY A 25 -31.53 -11.38 2.36
CA GLY A 25 -31.75 -9.97 2.09
C GLY A 25 -32.36 -9.69 0.74
N ASP A 26 -32.44 -8.41 0.39
CA ASP A 26 -33.03 -7.92 -0.87
C ASP A 26 -31.99 -7.98 -2.01
N ILE A 27 -32.06 -9.06 -2.78
CA ILE A 27 -31.15 -9.28 -3.93
C ILE A 27 -31.39 -8.27 -5.05
N ASP A 28 -32.62 -7.81 -5.26
CA ASP A 28 -32.94 -6.83 -6.30
C ASP A 28 -32.34 -5.46 -5.95
N ARG A 29 -32.30 -5.11 -4.67
CA ARG A 29 -31.58 -3.94 -4.19
C ARG A 29 -30.07 -4.09 -4.37
N LEU A 30 -29.51 -5.27 -4.09
CA LEU A 30 -28.09 -5.57 -4.28
C LEU A 30 -27.69 -5.39 -5.76
N ARG A 31 -28.52 -5.82 -6.71
CA ARG A 31 -28.27 -5.67 -8.15
C ARG A 31 -28.17 -4.21 -8.64
N ARG A 32 -28.63 -3.25 -7.84
CA ARG A 32 -28.51 -1.81 -8.15
C ARG A 32 -27.22 -1.18 -7.58
N THR A 33 -26.39 -1.98 -6.93
CA THR A 33 -25.12 -1.51 -6.33
C THR A 33 -24.13 -1.11 -7.41
N LYS A 34 -23.69 0.15 -7.36
CA LYS A 34 -22.72 0.69 -8.30
C LYS A 34 -21.28 0.60 -7.78
N TYR A 35 -21.10 0.72 -6.49
CA TYR A 35 -19.80 0.74 -5.85
C TYR A 35 -19.69 -0.27 -4.72
N LEU A 36 -18.52 -0.88 -4.57
CA LEU A 36 -18.16 -1.73 -3.44
C LEU A 36 -17.05 -1.06 -2.65
N LEU A 37 -17.20 -0.98 -1.34
CA LEU A 37 -16.12 -0.55 -0.45
C LEU A 37 -15.40 -1.79 0.10
N ALA A 38 -14.15 -1.97 -0.33
CA ALA A 38 -13.28 -3.02 0.18
C ALA A 38 -12.54 -2.54 1.43
N LEU A 39 -12.63 -3.32 2.52
CA LEU A 39 -11.98 -3.04 3.82
C LEU A 39 -11.24 -4.27 4.31
N ASP A 40 -10.28 -4.07 5.21
CA ASP A 40 -9.73 -5.15 6.03
C ASP A 40 -10.46 -5.20 7.38
N SER A 41 -10.29 -6.29 8.11
CA SER A 41 -11.00 -6.49 9.39
C SER A 41 -10.54 -5.54 10.50
N ASP A 42 -9.39 -4.91 10.34
CA ASP A 42 -8.76 -3.96 11.26
C ASP A 42 -8.79 -2.51 10.74
N THR A 43 -9.57 -2.26 9.67
CA THR A 43 -9.71 -0.91 9.11
C THR A 43 -10.85 -0.16 9.80
N ASP A 44 -10.53 0.99 10.39
CA ASP A 44 -11.49 1.94 10.95
C ASP A 44 -11.73 3.09 9.97
N MET A 45 -12.98 3.58 9.93
CA MET A 45 -13.38 4.70 9.08
C MET A 45 -14.31 5.66 9.84
N ARG A 46 -14.28 6.94 9.43
CA ARG A 46 -15.19 7.96 9.95
C ARG A 46 -16.57 7.83 9.32
N MET A 47 -17.60 8.39 9.98
CA MET A 47 -19.01 8.27 9.52
C MET A 47 -19.24 8.85 8.12
N ASP A 48 -18.49 9.86 7.71
CA ASP A 48 -18.63 10.57 6.44
C ASP A 48 -17.74 10.00 5.31
N THR A 49 -16.82 9.08 5.62
CA THR A 49 -15.85 8.51 4.69
C THR A 49 -16.50 7.93 3.43
N VAL A 50 -17.56 7.13 3.58
CA VAL A 50 -18.24 6.50 2.44
C VAL A 50 -18.87 7.54 1.52
N SER A 51 -19.56 8.53 2.09
CA SER A 51 -20.22 9.58 1.31
C SER A 51 -19.22 10.47 0.55
N GLN A 52 -18.07 10.74 1.15
CA GLN A 52 -16.99 11.50 0.50
C GLN A 52 -16.37 10.72 -0.65
N LEU A 53 -16.04 9.41 -0.44
CA LEU A 53 -15.52 8.56 -1.52
C LEU A 53 -16.52 8.41 -2.67
N VAL A 54 -17.80 8.20 -2.36
CA VAL A 54 -18.85 8.13 -3.39
C VAL A 54 -19.01 9.47 -4.11
N GLY A 55 -18.95 10.59 -3.38
CA GLY A 55 -18.97 11.93 -3.97
C GLY A 55 -17.81 12.13 -4.96
N ALA A 56 -16.59 11.72 -4.59
CA ALA A 56 -15.45 11.75 -5.48
C ALA A 56 -15.64 10.84 -6.72
N ALA A 57 -16.18 9.63 -6.54
CA ALA A 57 -16.44 8.70 -7.64
C ALA A 57 -17.51 9.18 -8.62
N LEU A 58 -18.48 9.94 -8.15
CA LEU A 58 -19.55 10.51 -8.99
C LEU A 58 -19.09 11.70 -9.82
N HIS A 59 -17.95 12.31 -9.49
CA HIS A 59 -17.42 13.43 -10.26
C HIS A 59 -17.15 13.02 -11.72
N PRO A 60 -17.57 13.78 -12.71
CA PRO A 60 -17.46 13.39 -14.13
C PRO A 60 -16.04 13.02 -14.58
N CYS A 61 -15.01 13.74 -14.10
CA CYS A 61 -13.61 13.47 -14.44
C CYS A 61 -13.07 12.18 -13.83
N ASN A 62 -13.72 11.65 -12.78
CA ASN A 62 -13.28 10.45 -12.08
C ASN A 62 -13.97 9.17 -12.57
N ARG A 63 -14.99 9.31 -13.45
CA ARG A 63 -15.68 8.15 -14.02
C ARG A 63 -14.73 7.31 -14.87
N PRO A 64 -14.67 5.98 -14.65
CA PRO A 64 -13.79 5.12 -15.42
C PRO A 64 -14.18 5.07 -16.89
N VAL A 65 -13.19 5.25 -17.77
CA VAL A 65 -13.30 5.03 -19.21
C VAL A 65 -12.44 3.84 -19.55
N ILE A 66 -13.06 2.77 -20.06
CA ILE A 66 -12.39 1.52 -20.40
C ILE A 66 -12.07 1.52 -21.88
N ASP A 67 -10.82 1.24 -22.23
CA ASP A 67 -10.42 1.02 -23.61
C ASP A 67 -10.83 -0.40 -24.04
N PRO A 68 -11.63 -0.55 -25.11
CA PRO A 68 -12.13 -1.84 -25.55
C PRO A 68 -11.03 -2.76 -26.11
N ILE A 69 -9.88 -2.23 -26.52
CA ILE A 69 -8.78 -3.01 -27.09
C ILE A 69 -7.89 -3.57 -25.97
N THR A 70 -7.49 -2.73 -25.04
CA THR A 70 -6.58 -3.14 -23.93
C THR A 70 -7.32 -3.65 -22.72
N GLN A 71 -8.64 -3.52 -22.68
CA GLN A 71 -9.50 -3.88 -21.56
C GLN A 71 -9.02 -3.37 -20.20
N ARG A 72 -8.60 -2.11 -20.17
CA ARG A 72 -8.16 -1.41 -18.97
C ARG A 72 -8.78 -0.03 -18.87
N VAL A 73 -8.80 0.53 -17.68
CA VAL A 73 -9.22 1.93 -17.46
C VAL A 73 -8.10 2.84 -17.94
N VAL A 74 -8.41 3.75 -18.87
CA VAL A 74 -7.46 4.71 -19.49
C VAL A 74 -7.69 6.15 -19.06
N ALA A 75 -8.88 6.48 -18.57
CA ALA A 75 -9.21 7.79 -18.00
C ALA A 75 -10.19 7.61 -16.83
N GLY A 76 -10.22 8.57 -15.90
CA GLY A 76 -10.93 8.40 -14.64
C GLY A 76 -10.31 7.28 -13.81
N TYR A 77 -11.08 6.69 -12.89
CA TYR A 77 -10.59 5.72 -11.91
C TYR A 77 -11.65 4.63 -11.68
N GLY A 78 -11.27 3.37 -11.84
CA GLY A 78 -12.09 2.22 -11.44
C GLY A 78 -12.00 1.93 -9.94
N ILE A 79 -10.94 2.44 -9.28
CA ILE A 79 -10.74 2.33 -7.83
C ILE A 79 -10.39 3.71 -7.29
N LEU A 80 -11.02 4.11 -6.19
CA LEU A 80 -10.64 5.27 -5.39
C LEU A 80 -10.20 4.82 -4.01
N THR A 81 -8.96 5.13 -3.64
CA THR A 81 -8.40 4.78 -2.34
C THR A 81 -8.31 6.01 -1.44
N PRO A 82 -8.67 5.90 -0.15
CA PRO A 82 -8.45 6.97 0.82
C PRO A 82 -6.97 7.01 1.23
N ARG A 83 -6.57 8.06 1.90
CA ARG A 83 -5.32 8.10 2.64
C ARG A 83 -5.39 7.13 3.82
N MET A 84 -4.36 6.30 3.99
CA MET A 84 -4.30 5.35 5.09
C MET A 84 -3.47 5.93 6.24
N GLY A 85 -4.02 5.89 7.43
CA GLY A 85 -3.36 6.24 8.67
C GLY A 85 -3.25 5.05 9.62
N VAL A 86 -2.82 5.32 10.85
CA VAL A 86 -2.69 4.34 11.93
C VAL A 86 -3.56 4.75 13.10
N THR A 87 -4.29 3.79 13.70
CA THR A 87 -5.06 4.07 14.92
C THR A 87 -4.14 4.34 16.10
N LEU A 88 -4.42 5.41 16.86
CA LEU A 88 -3.63 5.78 18.04
C LEU A 88 -3.60 4.68 19.08
N ASP A 89 -4.72 4.00 19.31
CA ASP A 89 -4.83 2.87 20.23
C ASP A 89 -3.85 1.74 19.89
N SER A 90 -3.73 1.37 18.60
CA SER A 90 -2.81 0.33 18.17
C SER A 90 -1.36 0.78 18.23
N ALA A 91 -1.10 2.05 17.88
CA ALA A 91 0.23 2.64 17.93
C ALA A 91 0.78 2.72 19.36
N ASP A 92 -0.05 3.06 20.34
CA ASP A 92 0.37 3.22 21.73
C ASP A 92 0.36 1.93 22.56
N ARG A 93 -0.11 0.82 22.01
CA ARG A 93 -0.32 -0.44 22.73
C ARG A 93 0.96 -1.03 23.31
N THR A 94 2.09 -0.91 22.61
CA THR A 94 3.39 -1.44 23.05
C THR A 94 4.52 -0.48 22.66
N PRO A 95 5.72 -0.56 23.28
CA PRO A 95 6.89 0.18 22.83
C PRO A 95 7.26 -0.13 21.37
N PHE A 96 7.09 -1.39 20.93
CA PHE A 96 7.33 -1.82 19.56
C PHE A 96 6.35 -1.14 18.59
N SER A 97 5.04 -1.22 18.84
CA SER A 97 4.06 -0.58 17.97
C SER A 97 4.25 0.93 17.91
N ARG A 98 4.60 1.58 19.02
CA ARG A 98 4.90 3.03 19.06
C ARG A 98 6.06 3.43 18.15
N VAL A 99 7.12 2.63 18.13
CA VAL A 99 8.28 2.87 17.26
C VAL A 99 7.92 2.56 15.80
N MET A 100 7.22 1.45 15.53
CA MET A 100 6.95 1.00 14.16
C MET A 100 5.79 1.73 13.49
N ALA A 101 4.85 2.30 14.24
CA ALA A 101 3.81 3.18 13.73
C ALA A 101 4.38 4.46 13.09
N GLY A 102 5.58 4.86 13.50
CA GLY A 102 6.28 6.00 12.90
C GLY A 102 5.48 7.30 13.03
N GLN A 103 5.38 8.03 11.93
CA GLN A 103 4.66 9.31 11.88
C GLN A 103 3.19 9.17 11.40
N GLY A 104 2.60 7.98 11.48
CA GLY A 104 1.17 7.77 11.23
C GLY A 104 0.84 6.89 10.02
N GLY A 105 1.77 6.10 9.51
CA GLY A 105 1.51 5.15 8.43
C GLY A 105 2.35 3.88 8.51
N ILE A 106 1.83 2.77 8.00
CA ILE A 106 2.51 1.47 8.02
C ILE A 106 3.47 1.34 6.83
N THR A 107 3.17 2.00 5.74
CA THR A 107 3.99 2.02 4.52
C THR A 107 4.39 3.45 4.16
N ALA A 108 5.39 3.59 3.29
CA ALA A 108 5.81 4.90 2.79
C ALA A 108 4.70 5.63 1.99
N TYR A 109 3.70 4.89 1.50
CA TYR A 109 2.57 5.43 0.76
C TYR A 109 1.49 6.04 1.67
N ASP A 110 1.46 5.67 2.95
CA ASP A 110 0.42 6.07 3.89
C ASP A 110 0.69 7.42 4.58
N VAL A 111 1.95 7.84 4.62
CA VAL A 111 2.41 8.95 5.49
C VAL A 111 2.28 10.32 4.84
N VAL A 112 2.15 10.38 3.51
CA VAL A 112 2.23 11.63 2.76
C VAL A 112 0.84 12.10 2.35
N ALA A 113 0.54 13.38 2.55
CA ALA A 113 -0.69 14.01 2.06
C ALA A 113 -0.77 14.03 0.52
N GLY A 114 0.36 13.82 -0.18
CA GLY A 114 0.47 13.61 -1.62
C GLY A 114 1.17 12.29 -1.91
N ASP A 115 0.75 11.62 -2.96
CA ASP A 115 1.36 10.40 -3.48
C ASP A 115 2.17 10.77 -4.73
N LEU A 116 3.48 10.46 -4.72
CA LEU A 116 4.37 10.75 -5.85
C LEU A 116 3.89 10.12 -7.17
N TYR A 117 3.23 8.98 -7.11
CA TYR A 117 2.63 8.36 -8.29
C TYR A 117 1.40 9.16 -8.76
N MET A 118 0.54 9.58 -7.81
CA MET A 118 -0.62 10.42 -8.14
C MET A 118 -0.20 11.78 -8.70
N ASP A 119 0.79 12.43 -8.06
CA ASP A 119 1.27 13.76 -8.44
C ASP A 119 2.04 13.74 -9.78
N GLY A 120 2.80 12.66 -10.04
CA GLY A 120 3.64 12.53 -11.23
C GLY A 120 2.98 11.85 -12.42
N PHE A 121 2.02 10.96 -12.18
CA PHE A 121 1.41 10.09 -13.20
C PHE A 121 -0.11 10.06 -13.16
N GLU A 122 -0.75 10.83 -12.29
CA GLU A 122 -2.21 10.85 -12.08
C GLU A 122 -2.79 9.47 -11.74
N GLU A 123 -2.01 8.63 -11.07
CA GLU A 123 -2.37 7.25 -10.78
C GLU A 123 -1.67 6.76 -9.51
N SER A 124 -2.40 6.35 -8.50
CA SER A 124 -1.89 5.85 -7.22
C SER A 124 -1.70 4.33 -7.20
N ILE A 125 -1.37 3.79 -6.03
CA ILE A 125 -1.25 2.35 -5.77
C ILE A 125 -2.44 1.90 -4.94
N PHE A 126 -3.10 0.81 -5.37
CA PHE A 126 -4.14 0.16 -4.58
C PHE A 126 -3.53 -0.80 -3.56
N ALA A 127 -3.85 -0.60 -2.30
CA ALA A 127 -3.39 -1.43 -1.18
C ALA A 127 -4.53 -2.28 -0.57
N GLY A 128 -5.53 -2.63 -1.38
CA GLY A 128 -6.62 -3.51 -0.99
C GLY A 128 -7.78 -2.84 -0.24
N LYS A 129 -7.74 -1.52 -0.04
CA LYS A 129 -8.79 -0.76 0.63
C LYS A 129 -9.19 0.43 -0.22
N GLY A 130 -10.49 0.57 -0.44
CA GLY A 130 -11.03 1.66 -1.26
C GLY A 130 -12.36 1.33 -1.90
N LEU A 131 -12.89 2.31 -2.61
CA LEU A 131 -14.14 2.24 -3.33
C LEU A 131 -13.88 1.73 -4.75
N ILE A 132 -14.53 0.64 -5.13
CA ILE A 132 -14.38 -0.06 -6.40
C ILE A 132 -15.65 0.17 -7.23
N ASP A 133 -15.52 0.60 -8.47
CA ASP A 133 -16.63 0.63 -9.43
C ASP A 133 -16.91 -0.81 -9.90
N VAL A 134 -18.14 -1.27 -9.66
CA VAL A 134 -18.56 -2.67 -9.91
C VAL A 134 -18.49 -3.01 -11.39
N GLU A 135 -18.90 -2.10 -12.26
CA GLU A 135 -18.93 -2.33 -13.71
C GLU A 135 -17.51 -2.36 -14.28
N ALA A 136 -16.68 -1.39 -13.90
CA ALA A 136 -15.27 -1.37 -14.31
C ALA A 136 -14.53 -2.61 -13.81
N PHE A 137 -14.74 -3.01 -12.56
CA PHE A 137 -14.12 -4.21 -11.99
C PHE A 137 -14.50 -5.47 -12.79
N ALA A 138 -15.80 -5.65 -13.08
CA ALA A 138 -16.26 -6.81 -13.84
C ALA A 138 -15.65 -6.84 -15.25
N LEU A 139 -15.74 -5.74 -15.98
CA LEU A 139 -15.27 -5.68 -17.38
C LEU A 139 -13.77 -5.88 -17.53
N VAL A 140 -12.99 -5.43 -16.53
CA VAL A 140 -11.53 -5.41 -16.61
C VAL A 140 -10.86 -6.63 -15.97
N THR A 141 -11.48 -7.23 -14.91
CA THR A 141 -10.76 -8.21 -14.09
C THR A 141 -11.36 -9.62 -14.09
N GLU A 142 -12.58 -9.81 -14.60
CA GLU A 142 -13.33 -11.04 -14.40
C GLU A 142 -12.64 -12.29 -14.96
N GLU A 143 -12.03 -12.20 -16.15
CA GLU A 143 -11.38 -13.33 -16.83
C GLU A 143 -9.85 -13.29 -16.81
N VAL A 144 -9.27 -12.25 -16.24
CA VAL A 144 -7.84 -11.93 -16.39
C VAL A 144 -6.97 -12.70 -15.41
N PHE A 145 -7.47 -12.95 -14.20
CA PHE A 145 -6.66 -13.57 -13.16
C PHE A 145 -7.18 -14.95 -12.78
N PRO A 146 -6.30 -15.95 -12.71
CA PRO A 146 -6.70 -17.29 -12.28
C PRO A 146 -7.21 -17.24 -10.83
N PRO A 147 -8.30 -17.96 -10.52
CA PRO A 147 -8.85 -18.00 -9.19
C PRO A 147 -7.83 -18.58 -8.21
N GLU A 148 -7.71 -17.98 -7.02
CA GLU A 148 -6.94 -18.41 -5.85
C GLU A 148 -5.40 -18.48 -5.99
N GLN A 149 -4.81 -18.18 -7.13
CA GLN A 149 -3.37 -18.28 -7.35
C GLN A 149 -2.57 -17.06 -6.88
N VAL A 150 -3.22 -15.91 -6.72
CA VAL A 150 -2.56 -14.65 -6.38
C VAL A 150 -2.87 -14.25 -4.94
N LEU A 151 -1.83 -14.03 -4.12
CA LEU A 151 -1.97 -13.57 -2.72
C LEU A 151 -2.17 -12.06 -2.62
N SER A 152 -1.40 -11.30 -3.40
CA SER A 152 -1.37 -9.83 -3.40
C SER A 152 -1.84 -9.32 -4.76
N HIS A 153 -3.15 -9.44 -4.99
CA HIS A 153 -3.77 -9.05 -6.26
C HIS A 153 -4.01 -7.54 -6.37
N ASP A 154 -3.93 -6.83 -5.24
CA ASP A 154 -4.31 -5.42 -5.13
C ASP A 154 -3.58 -4.56 -6.16
N ILE A 155 -2.25 -4.70 -6.26
CA ILE A 155 -1.44 -3.92 -7.21
C ILE A 155 -1.78 -4.23 -8.67
N LEU A 156 -2.15 -5.48 -8.97
CA LEU A 156 -2.53 -5.90 -10.33
C LEU A 156 -3.88 -5.30 -10.72
N GLU A 157 -4.87 -5.39 -9.82
CA GLU A 157 -6.20 -4.80 -10.00
C GLU A 157 -6.11 -3.27 -10.07
N GLY A 158 -5.35 -2.66 -9.15
CA GLY A 158 -5.14 -1.22 -9.13
C GLY A 158 -4.50 -0.68 -10.39
N SER A 159 -3.60 -1.45 -11.02
CA SER A 159 -2.95 -1.10 -12.27
C SER A 159 -3.92 -1.14 -13.46
N LEU A 160 -4.76 -2.17 -13.56
CA LEU A 160 -5.71 -2.31 -14.66
C LEU A 160 -6.91 -1.38 -14.51
N LEU A 161 -7.39 -1.17 -13.29
CA LEU A 161 -8.53 -0.33 -12.96
C LEU A 161 -8.19 1.15 -12.78
N ARG A 162 -6.93 1.50 -12.83
CA ARG A 162 -6.42 2.85 -12.56
C ARG A 162 -6.90 3.39 -11.23
N THR A 163 -6.02 3.41 -10.25
CA THR A 163 -6.34 3.83 -8.88
C THR A 163 -6.13 5.33 -8.70
N GLY A 164 -7.14 6.02 -8.16
CA GLY A 164 -7.03 7.42 -7.74
C GLY A 164 -6.93 7.54 -6.22
N LEU A 165 -6.13 8.47 -5.71
CA LEU A 165 -6.06 8.81 -4.29
C LEU A 165 -7.01 9.97 -3.97
N VAL A 166 -7.85 9.77 -2.95
CA VAL A 166 -8.71 10.82 -2.36
C VAL A 166 -8.04 11.25 -1.05
N SER A 167 -7.10 12.20 -1.15
CA SER A 167 -6.17 12.57 -0.07
C SER A 167 -6.81 13.25 1.14
N ASP A 168 -8.00 13.82 0.98
CA ASP A 168 -8.80 14.46 2.03
C ASP A 168 -9.68 13.48 2.82
N VAL A 169 -9.81 12.25 2.32
CA VAL A 169 -10.49 11.15 3.01
C VAL A 169 -9.47 10.24 3.68
N GLU A 170 -9.66 9.96 4.98
CA GLU A 170 -8.75 9.13 5.77
C GLU A 170 -9.47 7.90 6.34
N MET A 171 -8.79 6.74 6.22
CA MET A 171 -9.07 5.52 6.96
C MET A 171 -7.85 5.14 7.78
N THR A 172 -8.03 4.37 8.83
CA THR A 172 -6.92 3.97 9.71
C THR A 172 -6.90 2.47 9.92
N ASP A 173 -5.68 1.92 9.99
CA ASP A 173 -5.44 0.50 10.26
C ASP A 173 -4.74 0.28 11.60
N GLY A 174 -4.83 -0.95 12.09
CA GLY A 174 -4.10 -1.39 13.27
C GLY A 174 -2.62 -1.68 12.97
N VAL A 175 -1.74 -1.33 13.92
CA VAL A 175 -0.32 -1.73 13.92
C VAL A 175 -0.14 -3.00 14.72
N PRO A 176 0.64 -3.99 14.24
CA PRO A 176 0.99 -5.14 15.03
C PRO A 176 1.67 -4.75 16.37
N SER A 177 1.20 -5.32 17.45
CA SER A 177 1.70 -5.03 18.80
C SER A 177 3.08 -5.63 19.08
N GLY A 178 3.59 -6.53 18.24
CA GLY A 178 4.86 -7.19 18.43
C GLY A 178 5.57 -7.57 17.13
N MET A 179 6.86 -7.87 17.27
CA MET A 179 7.74 -8.20 16.16
C MET A 179 7.25 -9.41 15.35
N GLY A 180 6.72 -10.47 16.00
CA GLY A 180 6.21 -11.65 15.32
C GLY A 180 5.10 -11.31 14.33
N GLY A 181 4.05 -10.63 14.79
CA GLY A 181 2.94 -10.21 13.91
C GLY A 181 3.37 -9.24 12.80
N TRP A 182 4.38 -8.41 13.06
CA TRP A 182 4.98 -7.54 12.05
C TRP A 182 5.68 -8.35 10.96
N LEU A 183 6.52 -9.32 11.34
CA LEU A 183 7.25 -10.18 10.41
C LEU A 183 6.30 -11.09 9.62
N ASP A 184 5.25 -11.64 10.24
CA ASP A 184 4.22 -12.42 9.55
C ASP A 184 3.49 -11.60 8.48
N ARG A 185 3.21 -10.31 8.77
CA ARG A 185 2.62 -9.37 7.80
C ARG A 185 3.58 -9.11 6.65
N LEU A 186 4.84 -8.80 6.94
CA LEU A 186 5.88 -8.54 5.95
C LEU A 186 6.14 -9.77 5.07
N HIS A 187 6.24 -10.96 5.64
CA HIS A 187 6.42 -12.20 4.90
C HIS A 187 5.27 -12.47 3.92
N ARG A 188 4.02 -12.22 4.32
CA ARG A 188 2.87 -12.34 3.41
C ARG A 188 2.96 -11.36 2.23
N TRP A 189 3.37 -10.12 2.47
CA TRP A 189 3.53 -9.12 1.41
C TRP A 189 4.66 -9.51 0.45
N ILE A 190 5.84 -9.85 0.96
CA ILE A 190 6.99 -10.31 0.15
C ILE A 190 6.58 -11.49 -0.72
N ARG A 191 5.93 -12.50 -0.13
CA ARG A 191 5.46 -13.66 -0.89
C ARG A 191 4.50 -13.27 -2.00
N GLY A 192 3.58 -12.34 -1.75
CA GLY A 192 2.67 -11.81 -2.77
C GLY A 192 3.40 -11.08 -3.90
N ASP A 193 4.39 -10.24 -3.56
CA ASP A 193 5.20 -9.51 -4.53
C ASP A 193 5.96 -10.46 -5.48
N TRP A 194 6.54 -11.54 -4.95
CA TRP A 194 7.21 -12.55 -5.77
C TRP A 194 6.25 -13.34 -6.68
N GLN A 195 5.04 -13.61 -6.23
CA GLN A 195 4.01 -14.22 -7.09
C GLN A 195 3.62 -13.30 -8.24
N ASN A 196 3.57 -11.99 -8.00
CA ASN A 196 3.19 -11.01 -8.99
C ASN A 196 4.21 -10.85 -10.13
N ILE A 197 5.47 -11.27 -9.95
CA ILE A 197 6.50 -11.18 -10.99
C ILE A 197 6.12 -11.94 -12.27
N THR A 198 5.38 -13.03 -12.13
CA THR A 198 4.93 -13.85 -13.27
C THR A 198 4.01 -13.09 -14.22
N PHE A 199 3.33 -12.05 -13.71
CA PHE A 199 2.42 -11.22 -14.49
C PHE A 199 3.11 -10.10 -15.28
N LEU A 200 4.38 -9.77 -15.00
CA LEU A 200 5.13 -8.72 -15.72
C LEU A 200 5.17 -8.94 -17.25
N TRP A 201 5.20 -10.18 -17.66
CA TRP A 201 5.29 -10.58 -19.07
C TRP A 201 4.04 -11.35 -19.56
N HIS A 202 2.96 -11.34 -18.78
CA HIS A 202 1.75 -12.06 -19.15
C HIS A 202 1.10 -11.37 -20.38
N PRO A 203 0.91 -12.11 -21.51
CA PRO A 203 0.52 -11.49 -22.77
C PRO A 203 -0.91 -10.91 -22.75
N ALA A 204 -1.79 -11.44 -21.91
CA ALA A 204 -3.16 -10.95 -21.76
C ALA A 204 -3.27 -9.67 -20.93
N LEU A 205 -2.19 -9.25 -20.24
CA LEU A 205 -2.16 -8.05 -19.40
C LEU A 205 -1.48 -6.92 -20.17
N CYS A 206 -2.26 -5.96 -20.62
CA CYS A 206 -1.76 -4.77 -21.29
C CYS A 206 -1.16 -3.76 -20.28
N PHE A 207 -0.18 -4.21 -19.48
CA PHE A 207 0.50 -3.34 -18.52
C PHE A 207 1.33 -2.26 -19.19
N THR A 208 1.18 -1.03 -18.69
CA THR A 208 2.04 0.11 -19.07
C THR A 208 3.43 -0.05 -18.49
N ARG A 209 4.36 0.86 -18.88
CA ARG A 209 5.67 0.94 -18.25
C ARG A 209 5.59 1.28 -16.76
N LEU A 210 4.61 2.11 -16.39
CA LEU A 210 4.37 2.48 -15.00
C LEU A 210 3.88 1.28 -14.16
N ASP A 211 2.95 0.48 -14.68
CA ASP A 211 2.46 -0.71 -14.00
C ASP A 211 3.60 -1.71 -13.73
N LYS A 212 4.43 -1.96 -14.74
CA LYS A 212 5.62 -2.81 -14.60
C LYS A 212 6.61 -2.24 -13.59
N TRP A 213 6.80 -0.94 -13.58
CA TRP A 213 7.64 -0.27 -12.59
C TRP A 213 7.10 -0.45 -11.16
N LYS A 214 5.80 -0.26 -10.92
CA LYS A 214 5.17 -0.48 -9.61
C LYS A 214 5.40 -1.91 -9.10
N LEU A 215 5.26 -2.91 -9.97
CA LEU A 215 5.53 -4.32 -9.63
C LEU A 215 7.01 -4.56 -9.28
N LEU A 216 7.94 -4.00 -10.06
CA LEU A 216 9.38 -4.09 -9.80
C LEU A 216 9.79 -3.35 -8.53
N ASP A 217 9.20 -2.19 -8.25
CA ASP A 217 9.48 -1.44 -7.02
C ASP A 217 9.04 -2.20 -5.77
N ASN A 218 7.92 -2.93 -5.82
CA ASN A 218 7.54 -3.81 -4.73
C ASN A 218 8.55 -4.95 -4.50
N LEU A 219 9.09 -5.54 -5.58
CA LEU A 219 10.16 -6.53 -5.46
C LEU A 219 11.44 -5.96 -4.82
N ARG A 220 11.78 -4.71 -5.11
CA ARG A 220 12.90 -4.02 -4.48
C ARG A 220 12.79 -4.06 -2.95
N ARG A 221 11.59 -3.97 -2.40
CA ARG A 221 11.33 -4.05 -0.95
C ARG A 221 11.85 -5.36 -0.33
N SER A 222 11.73 -6.48 -1.03
CA SER A 222 12.22 -7.79 -0.56
C SER A 222 13.70 -8.03 -0.88
N LEU A 223 14.16 -7.53 -2.03
CA LEU A 223 15.56 -7.71 -2.46
C LEU A 223 16.54 -6.85 -1.65
N THR A 224 16.13 -5.64 -1.27
CA THR A 224 17.00 -4.69 -0.56
C THR A 224 17.58 -5.27 0.76
N PRO A 225 16.80 -5.87 1.68
CA PRO A 225 17.33 -6.48 2.89
C PRO A 225 18.33 -7.60 2.60
N ALA A 226 18.02 -8.46 1.62
CA ALA A 226 18.91 -9.57 1.25
C ALA A 226 20.25 -9.06 0.67
N LEU A 227 20.21 -8.05 -0.20
CA LEU A 227 21.41 -7.44 -0.78
C LEU A 227 22.25 -6.72 0.29
N ILE A 228 21.62 -6.01 1.22
CA ILE A 228 22.32 -5.37 2.33
C ILE A 228 23.06 -6.40 3.18
N LEU A 229 22.38 -7.49 3.57
CA LEU A 229 23.04 -8.58 4.30
C LEU A 229 24.18 -9.20 3.52
N LEU A 230 23.99 -9.45 2.24
CA LEU A 230 25.04 -10.00 1.37
C LEU A 230 26.25 -9.06 1.32
N CYS A 231 26.03 -7.75 1.16
CA CYS A 231 27.10 -6.74 1.19
C CYS A 231 27.84 -6.73 2.54
N LEU A 232 27.12 -6.85 3.67
CA LEU A 232 27.74 -6.92 5.00
C LEU A 232 28.57 -8.18 5.18
N LEU A 233 28.06 -9.34 4.75
CA LEU A 233 28.76 -10.62 4.86
C LEU A 233 30.01 -10.70 3.96
N LEU A 234 29.95 -10.11 2.77
CA LEU A 234 31.05 -10.09 1.83
C LEU A 234 32.07 -8.98 2.10
N SER A 235 31.70 -7.95 2.86
CA SER A 235 32.57 -6.79 3.10
C SER A 235 33.98 -7.16 3.59
N PRO A 236 34.23 -8.17 4.47
CA PRO A 236 35.56 -8.50 4.91
C PRO A 236 36.47 -9.05 3.80
N LEU A 237 35.91 -9.51 2.68
CA LEU A 237 36.66 -10.07 1.55
C LEU A 237 37.27 -9.00 0.63
N PHE A 238 36.93 -7.72 0.81
CA PHE A 238 37.38 -6.63 -0.05
C PHE A 238 38.34 -5.70 0.69
N GLU A 239 39.36 -5.19 0.01
CA GLU A 239 40.31 -4.21 0.58
C GLU A 239 39.62 -2.97 1.17
N ARG A 240 38.56 -2.51 0.55
CA ARG A 240 37.72 -1.40 1.02
C ARG A 240 36.41 -1.88 1.65
N GLY A 241 36.41 -3.06 2.27
CA GLY A 241 35.21 -3.66 2.85
C GLY A 241 34.51 -2.79 3.89
N GLY A 242 35.26 -1.99 4.65
CA GLY A 242 34.67 -1.03 5.60
C GLY A 242 33.77 0.02 4.92
N VAL A 243 34.15 0.49 3.74
CA VAL A 243 33.31 1.44 2.95
C VAL A 243 32.04 0.74 2.47
N LEU A 244 32.17 -0.49 1.98
CA LEU A 244 31.02 -1.30 1.54
C LEU A 244 30.04 -1.57 2.70
N ALA A 245 30.56 -1.96 3.86
CA ALA A 245 29.75 -2.18 5.06
C ALA A 245 29.03 -0.90 5.51
N LEU A 246 29.74 0.23 5.54
CA LEU A 246 29.15 1.52 5.88
C LEU A 246 28.03 1.92 4.89
N ALA A 247 28.29 1.77 3.59
CA ALA A 247 27.28 2.07 2.56
C ALA A 247 26.04 1.18 2.71
N ALA A 248 26.22 -0.11 3.00
CA ALA A 248 25.13 -1.05 3.25
C ALA A 248 24.33 -0.67 4.50
N ILE A 249 24.96 -0.30 5.60
CA ILE A 249 24.30 0.16 6.83
C ILE A 249 23.52 1.46 6.57
N LEU A 250 24.16 2.44 5.93
CA LEU A 250 23.50 3.69 5.58
C LEU A 250 22.30 3.48 4.66
N SER A 251 22.41 2.57 3.69
CA SER A 251 21.30 2.21 2.81
C SER A 251 20.13 1.60 3.59
N ALA A 252 20.41 0.71 4.57
CA ALA A 252 19.38 0.07 5.40
C ALA A 252 18.52 1.06 6.18
N VAL A 253 19.11 2.18 6.63
CA VAL A 253 18.47 3.16 7.51
C VAL A 253 18.27 4.53 6.86
N SER A 254 18.55 4.65 5.55
CA SER A 254 18.54 5.93 4.83
C SER A 254 17.20 6.66 4.91
N GLY A 255 16.08 5.94 4.78
CA GLY A 255 14.74 6.54 4.85
C GLY A 255 14.46 7.17 6.22
N GLN A 256 14.79 6.47 7.30
CA GLN A 256 14.59 6.94 8.66
C GLN A 256 15.55 8.09 9.01
N LEU A 257 16.80 8.02 8.55
CA LEU A 257 17.77 9.11 8.71
C LEU A 257 17.32 10.38 7.97
N LEU A 258 16.84 10.21 6.73
CA LEU A 258 16.28 11.31 5.96
C LEU A 258 15.05 11.91 6.65
N ALA A 259 14.13 11.10 7.13
CA ALA A 259 12.95 11.55 7.86
C ALA A 259 13.34 12.32 9.15
N ALA A 260 14.31 11.80 9.90
CA ALA A 260 14.86 12.50 11.08
C ALA A 260 15.47 13.85 10.70
N PHE A 261 16.30 13.89 9.66
CA PHE A 261 16.93 15.11 9.16
C PHE A 261 15.89 16.14 8.70
N LEU A 262 14.96 15.73 7.84
CA LEU A 262 13.90 16.62 7.35
C LEU A 262 13.03 17.15 8.49
N SER A 263 12.73 16.34 9.51
CA SER A 263 11.98 16.81 10.68
C SER A 263 12.72 17.88 11.48
N LEU A 264 14.06 17.85 11.50
CA LEU A 264 14.88 18.84 12.17
C LEU A 264 15.01 20.16 11.37
N VAL A 265 14.99 20.07 10.03
CA VAL A 265 15.27 21.21 9.14
C VAL A 265 14.00 21.91 8.65
N HIS A 266 12.87 21.24 8.63
CA HIS A 266 11.60 21.73 8.03
C HIS A 266 11.06 23.03 8.66
N GLY A 267 11.48 23.40 9.86
CA GLY A 267 11.04 24.62 10.54
C GLY A 267 11.65 25.94 10.05
N GLY A 268 12.53 25.89 9.06
CA GLY A 268 13.23 27.06 8.54
C GLY A 268 14.20 27.69 9.53
N TRP A 269 15.21 28.40 9.03
CA TRP A 269 16.27 29.04 9.82
C TRP A 269 15.76 30.16 10.78
N LEU A 270 14.53 30.64 10.56
CA LEU A 270 13.91 31.73 11.31
C LEU A 270 13.16 31.31 12.59
N THR A 271 12.97 30.00 12.82
CA THR A 271 12.19 29.50 13.96
C THR A 271 12.98 28.62 14.92
N LEU A 272 14.30 28.79 15.00
CA LEU A 272 15.20 28.03 15.88
C LEU A 272 15.00 28.40 17.38
N THR A 273 13.77 28.22 17.87
CA THR A 273 13.46 28.41 19.30
C THR A 273 13.48 27.07 20.03
N GLY A 274 13.80 27.08 21.33
CA GLY A 274 13.76 25.89 22.17
C GLY A 274 12.41 25.18 22.13
N LYS A 275 11.30 25.92 21.91
CA LYS A 275 9.96 25.36 21.73
C LYS A 275 9.81 24.52 20.42
N TYR A 276 10.48 24.91 19.36
CA TYR A 276 10.51 24.14 18.12
C TYR A 276 11.20 22.79 18.34
N TYR A 277 12.41 22.81 18.87
CA TYR A 277 13.17 21.58 19.10
C TYR A 277 12.49 20.63 20.09
N SER A 278 11.82 21.13 21.14
CA SER A 278 11.07 20.27 22.07
C SER A 278 9.93 19.49 21.40
N ARG A 279 9.38 19.99 20.29
CA ARG A 279 8.34 19.31 19.51
C ARG A 279 8.89 18.37 18.43
N VAL A 280 10.03 18.71 17.86
CA VAL A 280 10.62 17.99 16.71
C VAL A 280 11.57 16.89 17.17
N MET A 281 12.27 17.06 18.29
CA MET A 281 13.21 16.08 18.83
C MET A 281 12.56 14.69 19.07
N PRO A 282 11.36 14.57 19.67
CA PRO A 282 10.71 13.28 19.83
C PRO A 282 10.47 12.55 18.49
N ARG A 283 10.15 13.30 17.42
CA ARG A 283 9.96 12.73 16.07
C ARG A 283 11.28 12.20 15.48
N ALA A 284 12.34 13.01 15.58
CA ALA A 284 13.67 12.59 15.14
C ALA A 284 14.19 11.38 15.93
N MET A 285 13.99 11.35 17.25
CA MET A 285 14.33 10.22 18.10
C MET A 285 13.50 8.97 17.74
N GLY A 286 12.21 9.14 17.45
CA GLY A 286 11.35 8.06 16.96
C GLY A 286 11.85 7.45 15.64
N ALA A 287 12.23 8.28 14.67
CA ALA A 287 12.80 7.82 13.41
C ALA A 287 14.14 7.08 13.60
N LEU A 288 15.00 7.55 14.50
CA LEU A 288 16.24 6.85 14.85
C LEU A 288 16.00 5.52 15.57
N ALA A 289 15.03 5.47 16.49
CA ALA A 289 14.62 4.23 17.13
C ALA A 289 14.07 3.22 16.10
N GLN A 290 13.24 3.68 15.16
CA GLN A 290 12.75 2.87 14.06
C GLN A 290 13.89 2.35 13.17
N ALA A 291 14.89 3.19 12.87
CA ALA A 291 16.09 2.76 12.15
C ALA A 291 16.84 1.62 12.88
N GLY A 292 17.00 1.75 14.19
CA GLY A 292 17.64 0.71 15.02
C GLY A 292 16.85 -0.60 14.99
N VAL A 293 15.53 -0.56 15.18
CA VAL A 293 14.67 -1.76 15.12
C VAL A 293 14.71 -2.38 13.72
N THR A 294 14.58 -1.57 12.66
CA THR A 294 14.64 -2.06 11.27
C THR A 294 15.98 -2.74 10.98
N PHE A 295 17.09 -2.18 11.46
CA PHE A 295 18.41 -2.78 11.29
C PHE A 295 18.54 -4.13 12.00
N VAL A 296 18.09 -4.22 13.27
CA VAL A 296 18.08 -5.47 14.03
C VAL A 296 17.20 -6.53 13.37
N MET A 297 16.09 -6.11 12.77
CA MET A 297 15.15 -7.02 12.08
C MET A 297 15.63 -7.40 10.67
N LEU A 298 16.66 -6.79 10.12
CA LEU A 298 17.11 -6.98 8.74
C LEU A 298 17.27 -8.46 8.30
N PRO A 299 17.79 -9.40 9.14
CA PRO A 299 17.90 -10.79 8.74
C PRO A 299 16.56 -11.49 8.45
N ALA A 300 15.50 -11.10 9.11
CA ALA A 300 14.20 -11.77 8.98
C ALA A 300 13.50 -11.53 7.61
N PRO A 301 13.42 -10.31 7.06
CA PRO A 301 12.87 -10.10 5.72
C PRO A 301 13.84 -10.53 4.61
N ALA A 302 15.12 -10.76 4.92
CA ALA A 302 16.11 -11.25 3.96
C ALA A 302 16.06 -12.79 3.78
N TRP A 303 15.50 -13.51 4.74
CA TRP A 303 15.26 -14.96 4.69
C TRP A 303 13.91 -15.27 4.08
#